data_554d88387ffa58e07546ee9f5d9a55ed
#
_entry.id   554d88387ffa58e07546ee9f5d9a55ed
#
_cell.length_a   1.000
_cell.length_b   1.000
_cell.length_c   1.000
_cell.angle_alpha   90.00
_cell.angle_beta   90.00
_cell.angle_gamma   90.00
#
_symmetry.space_group_name_H-M   'P 1'
#
loop_
_entity.id
_entity.type
_entity.pdbx_description
1 polymer ?
#
loop_
_entity_poly.entity_id
_entity_poly.type
_entity_poly.pdbx_seq_one_letter_code
_entity_poly.pdbx_strand_id
1 'polypeptide(L)'
;AVLLGAKGVTYQYTIDYLKGLAPFAVCFIVSYNMEVLIKTDGFPRLAILTVITGCLANCVLDYVAIFVLDWGVWGAAFATGLSQLLTCIIYLRHFLGEHNTFHFVKFRMDWSIYKRLIPLGFADGVTELCNGVMIFLFNRVILRCLGDDALVSYTIIAYVNTLIVNTMLGISQGSQPLVSYHYGKEDAAGYRKLLRYGFTAVGIMTAVI
;
A
#
# COMPACT_ATOMS: atom_id res chain seq x y z
N ALA A 1 9.01 -19.02 1.57
CA ALA A 1 9.72 -19.11 2.85
C ALA A 1 11.09 -19.79 2.69
N VAL A 2 11.17 -21.03 2.16
CA VAL A 2 12.45 -21.76 1.95
C VAL A 2 13.41 -21.01 1.03
N LEU A 3 12.92 -20.50 -0.11
CA LEU A 3 13.71 -19.71 -1.07
C LEU A 3 14.26 -18.42 -0.45
N LEU A 4 13.57 -17.85 0.52
CA LEU A 4 13.96 -16.65 1.25
C LEU A 4 14.88 -16.93 2.45
N GLY A 5 15.26 -18.19 2.67
CA GLY A 5 16.20 -18.59 3.72
C GLY A 5 15.59 -18.82 5.10
N ALA A 6 14.28 -18.82 5.24
CA ALA A 6 13.62 -19.14 6.51
C ALA A 6 13.88 -20.59 6.91
N LYS A 7 14.37 -20.82 8.15
CA LYS A 7 14.69 -22.13 8.71
C LYS A 7 14.08 -22.30 10.10
N GLY A 8 13.80 -23.55 10.47
CA GLY A 8 13.31 -23.88 11.81
C GLY A 8 12.03 -23.17 12.21
N VAL A 9 12.02 -22.53 13.36
CA VAL A 9 10.86 -21.85 13.96
C VAL A 9 10.38 -20.67 13.09
N THR A 10 11.31 -19.92 12.50
CA THR A 10 10.97 -18.79 11.61
C THR A 10 10.21 -19.24 10.36
N TYR A 11 10.51 -20.44 9.84
CA TYR A 11 9.77 -21.02 8.72
C TYR A 11 8.30 -21.28 9.08
N GLN A 12 8.06 -21.84 10.24
CA GLN A 12 6.69 -22.12 10.71
C GLN A 12 5.89 -20.83 10.89
N TYR A 13 6.45 -19.83 11.56
CA TYR A 13 5.79 -18.52 11.71
C TYR A 13 5.49 -17.84 10.38
N THR A 14 6.39 -17.95 9.41
CA THR A 14 6.15 -17.39 8.06
C THR A 14 4.98 -18.08 7.37
N ILE A 15 4.87 -19.41 7.49
CA ILE A 15 3.76 -20.16 6.90
C ILE A 15 2.43 -19.80 7.58
N ASP A 16 2.42 -19.74 8.90
CA ASP A 16 1.21 -19.43 9.67
C ASP A 16 0.72 -18.00 9.35
N TYR A 17 1.64 -17.05 9.23
CA TYR A 17 1.32 -15.70 8.78
C TYR A 17 0.72 -15.67 7.37
N LEU A 18 1.35 -16.35 6.42
CA LEU A 18 0.85 -16.39 5.03
C LEU A 18 -0.51 -17.09 4.93
N LYS A 19 -0.73 -18.15 5.68
CA LYS A 19 -2.04 -18.84 5.74
C LYS A 19 -3.13 -17.94 6.32
N GLY A 20 -2.83 -17.15 7.33
CA GLY A 20 -3.77 -16.18 7.92
C GLY A 20 -4.13 -15.05 6.95
N LEU A 21 -3.17 -14.59 6.14
CA LEU A 21 -3.33 -13.46 5.23
C LEU A 21 -3.92 -13.86 3.87
N ALA A 22 -3.62 -15.07 3.37
CA ALA A 22 -3.98 -15.51 2.02
C ALA A 22 -5.46 -15.39 1.65
N PRO A 23 -6.44 -15.70 2.53
CA PRO A 23 -7.86 -15.55 2.23
C PRO A 23 -8.27 -14.12 1.89
N PHE A 24 -7.54 -13.13 2.41
CA PHE A 24 -7.83 -11.72 2.25
C PHE A 24 -7.05 -11.05 1.10
N ALA A 25 -6.23 -11.79 0.36
CA ALA A 25 -5.39 -11.24 -0.71
C ALA A 25 -6.20 -10.44 -1.75
N VAL A 26 -7.40 -10.91 -2.09
CA VAL A 26 -8.31 -10.21 -3.00
C VAL A 26 -8.78 -8.87 -2.40
N CYS A 27 -9.03 -8.82 -1.09
CA CYS A 27 -9.45 -7.60 -0.40
C CYS A 27 -8.36 -6.51 -0.47
N PHE A 28 -7.08 -6.88 -0.37
CA PHE A 28 -5.97 -5.93 -0.53
C PHE A 28 -5.96 -5.30 -1.91
N ILE A 29 -6.06 -6.12 -2.97
CA ILE A 29 -6.06 -5.63 -4.35
C ILE A 29 -7.28 -4.73 -4.60
N VAL A 30 -8.47 -5.16 -4.17
CA VAL A 30 -9.72 -4.40 -4.37
C VAL A 30 -9.68 -3.10 -3.59
N SER A 31 -9.29 -3.10 -2.32
CA SER A 31 -9.22 -1.90 -1.49
C SER A 31 -8.26 -0.85 -2.06
N TYR A 32 -7.08 -1.26 -2.50
CA TYR A 32 -6.10 -0.36 -3.09
C TYR A 32 -6.65 0.33 -4.36
N ASN A 33 -7.27 -0.45 -5.25
CA ASN A 33 -7.88 0.11 -6.46
C ASN A 33 -9.06 1.04 -6.14
N MET A 34 -9.93 0.66 -5.20
CA MET A 34 -11.06 1.47 -4.78
C MET A 34 -10.64 2.78 -4.10
N GLU A 35 -9.56 2.76 -3.33
CA GLU A 35 -9.00 3.96 -2.71
C GLU A 35 -8.62 5.00 -3.77
N VAL A 36 -7.95 4.59 -4.84
CA VAL A 36 -7.58 5.47 -5.96
C VAL A 36 -8.83 5.99 -6.67
N LEU A 37 -9.81 5.12 -6.94
CA LEU A 37 -11.06 5.50 -7.59
C LEU A 37 -11.87 6.52 -6.78
N ILE A 38 -11.98 6.36 -5.45
CA ILE A 38 -12.68 7.30 -4.56
C ILE A 38 -12.00 8.67 -4.54
N LYS A 39 -10.66 8.70 -4.56
CA LYS A 39 -9.91 9.96 -4.66
C LYS A 39 -10.19 10.69 -5.97
N THR A 40 -10.29 9.95 -7.07
CA THR A 40 -10.62 10.50 -8.40
C THR A 40 -12.10 10.87 -8.55
N ASP A 41 -12.98 10.21 -7.82
CA ASP A 41 -14.43 10.53 -7.73
C ASP A 41 -14.72 11.83 -6.94
N GLY A 42 -13.68 12.46 -6.37
CA GLY A 42 -13.80 13.72 -5.64
C GLY A 42 -14.04 13.58 -4.13
N PHE A 43 -13.89 12.36 -3.58
CA PHE A 43 -14.08 12.08 -2.15
C PHE A 43 -12.75 11.71 -1.42
N PRO A 44 -11.67 12.49 -1.55
CA PRO A 44 -10.38 12.14 -0.91
C PRO A 44 -10.47 12.07 0.62
N ARG A 45 -11.39 12.84 1.24
CA ARG A 45 -11.62 12.79 2.69
C ARG A 45 -12.16 11.43 3.13
N LEU A 46 -13.06 10.84 2.35
CA LEU A 46 -13.57 9.50 2.63
C LEU A 46 -12.45 8.46 2.52
N ALA A 47 -11.61 8.55 1.49
CA ALA A 47 -10.47 7.66 1.34
C ALA A 47 -9.55 7.70 2.58
N ILE A 48 -9.18 8.91 3.04
CA ILE A 48 -8.33 9.11 4.22
C ILE A 48 -8.99 8.55 5.49
N LEU A 49 -10.27 8.89 5.73
CA LEU A 49 -10.99 8.41 6.91
C LEU A 49 -11.12 6.89 6.92
N THR A 50 -11.34 6.26 5.76
CA THR A 50 -11.41 4.80 5.66
C THR A 50 -10.05 4.15 5.96
N VAL A 51 -8.94 4.70 5.46
CA VAL A 51 -7.60 4.21 5.79
C VAL A 51 -7.32 4.32 7.28
N ILE A 52 -7.63 5.47 7.90
CA ILE A 52 -7.47 5.67 9.35
C ILE A 52 -8.32 4.66 10.12
N THR A 53 -9.57 4.47 9.74
CA THR A 53 -10.48 3.49 10.38
C THR A 53 -9.93 2.07 10.26
N GLY A 54 -9.43 1.69 9.08
CA GLY A 54 -8.78 0.39 8.86
C GLY A 54 -7.54 0.20 9.73
N CYS A 55 -6.70 1.23 9.85
CA CYS A 55 -5.50 1.20 10.69
C CYS A 55 -5.86 1.05 12.18
N LEU A 56 -6.82 1.83 12.68
CA LEU A 56 -7.29 1.73 14.07
C LEU A 56 -7.93 0.36 14.35
N ALA A 57 -8.76 -0.13 13.43
CA ALA A 57 -9.34 -1.46 13.54
C ALA A 57 -8.27 -2.54 13.57
N ASN A 58 -7.23 -2.43 12.74
CA ASN A 58 -6.10 -3.35 12.76
C ASN A 58 -5.39 -3.36 14.11
N CYS A 59 -5.05 -2.19 14.67
CA CYS A 59 -4.42 -2.09 15.99
C CYS A 59 -5.25 -2.77 17.08
N VAL A 60 -6.57 -2.55 17.09
CA VAL A 60 -7.48 -3.16 18.08
C VAL A 60 -7.58 -4.67 17.86
N LEU A 61 -7.74 -5.11 16.62
CA LEU A 61 -7.85 -6.54 16.29
C LEU A 61 -6.55 -7.28 16.57
N ASP A 62 -5.39 -6.67 16.30
CA ASP A 62 -4.08 -7.25 16.64
C ASP A 62 -3.95 -7.44 18.15
N TYR A 63 -4.31 -6.41 18.93
CA TYR A 63 -4.30 -6.52 20.39
C TYR A 63 -5.19 -7.68 20.88
N VAL A 64 -6.42 -7.77 20.37
CA VAL A 64 -7.35 -8.85 20.75
C VAL A 64 -6.83 -10.21 20.30
N ALA A 65 -6.37 -10.33 19.06
CA ALA A 65 -5.92 -11.63 18.53
C ALA A 65 -4.65 -12.15 19.22
N ILE A 66 -3.72 -11.26 19.55
CA ILE A 66 -2.44 -11.65 20.15
C ILE A 66 -2.55 -11.83 21.66
N PHE A 67 -3.14 -10.86 22.38
CA PHE A 67 -3.10 -10.82 23.85
C PHE A 67 -4.34 -11.39 24.53
N VAL A 68 -5.51 -11.37 23.87
CA VAL A 68 -6.76 -11.89 24.48
C VAL A 68 -7.04 -13.31 24.01
N LEU A 69 -6.83 -13.58 22.70
CA LEU A 69 -7.14 -14.89 22.12
C LEU A 69 -5.91 -15.82 22.03
N ASP A 70 -4.70 -15.27 22.27
CA ASP A 70 -3.42 -16.01 22.21
C ASP A 70 -3.18 -16.76 20.89
N TRP A 71 -3.65 -16.16 19.78
CA TRP A 71 -3.51 -16.74 18.43
C TRP A 71 -2.12 -16.52 17.81
N GLY A 72 -1.22 -15.81 18.49
CA GLY A 72 0.14 -15.56 18.04
C GLY A 72 0.23 -14.91 16.67
N VAL A 73 1.20 -15.34 15.86
CA VAL A 73 1.50 -14.76 14.54
C VAL A 73 0.38 -14.95 13.53
N TRP A 74 -0.33 -16.10 13.59
CA TRP A 74 -1.49 -16.33 12.74
C TRP A 74 -2.62 -15.35 13.03
N GLY A 75 -2.85 -15.05 14.33
CA GLY A 75 -3.84 -14.06 14.76
C GLY A 75 -3.56 -12.65 14.23
N ALA A 76 -2.30 -12.21 14.27
CA ALA A 76 -1.89 -10.94 13.70
C ALA A 76 -2.17 -10.86 12.18
N ALA A 77 -1.83 -11.93 11.45
CA ALA A 77 -2.13 -12.00 10.02
C ALA A 77 -3.64 -11.95 9.72
N PHE A 78 -4.43 -12.66 10.51
CA PHE A 78 -5.89 -12.70 10.38
C PHE A 78 -6.52 -11.32 10.71
N ALA A 79 -6.07 -10.66 11.77
CA ALA A 79 -6.50 -9.32 12.16
C ALA A 79 -6.20 -8.29 11.06
N THR A 80 -5.01 -8.37 10.45
CA THR A 80 -4.64 -7.54 9.29
C THR A 80 -5.58 -7.79 8.11
N GLY A 81 -5.88 -9.04 7.80
CA GLY A 81 -6.82 -9.39 6.74
C GLY A 81 -8.24 -8.88 7.01
N LEU A 82 -8.70 -8.99 8.26
CA LEU A 82 -10.04 -8.55 8.66
C LEU A 82 -10.19 -7.02 8.61
N SER A 83 -9.17 -6.27 9.02
CA SER A 83 -9.15 -4.82 8.89
C SER A 83 -9.19 -4.38 7.43
N GLN A 84 -8.52 -5.11 6.54
CA GLN A 84 -8.55 -4.86 5.11
C GLN A 84 -9.92 -5.19 4.49
N LEU A 85 -10.58 -6.24 4.97
CA LEU A 85 -11.95 -6.56 4.59
C LEU A 85 -12.92 -5.43 5.01
N LEU A 86 -12.77 -4.89 6.21
CA LEU A 86 -13.54 -3.74 6.68
C LEU A 86 -13.37 -2.54 5.75
N THR A 87 -12.13 -2.20 5.41
CA THR A 87 -11.81 -1.14 4.46
C THR A 87 -12.48 -1.37 3.11
N CYS A 88 -12.41 -2.59 2.59
CA CYS A 88 -13.05 -2.99 1.34
C CYS A 88 -14.58 -2.80 1.40
N ILE A 89 -15.22 -3.19 2.48
CA ILE A 89 -16.67 -3.04 2.68
C ILE A 89 -17.08 -1.56 2.70
N ILE A 90 -16.31 -0.69 3.37
CA ILE A 90 -16.59 0.75 3.42
C ILE A 90 -16.51 1.34 2.01
N TYR A 91 -15.49 1.00 1.24
CA TYR A 91 -15.31 1.46 -0.13
C TYR A 91 -16.41 0.93 -1.07
N LEU A 92 -16.75 -0.35 -0.98
CA LEU A 92 -17.85 -0.94 -1.74
C LEU A 92 -19.19 -0.25 -1.45
N ARG A 93 -19.47 0.05 -0.17
CA ARG A 93 -20.68 0.75 0.23
C ARG A 93 -20.79 2.15 -0.39
N HIS A 94 -19.65 2.85 -0.54
CA HIS A 94 -19.63 4.13 -1.24
C HIS A 94 -20.06 3.97 -2.70
N PHE A 95 -19.48 3.02 -3.43
CA PHE A 95 -19.79 2.81 -4.85
C PHE A 95 -21.19 2.22 -5.11
N LEU A 96 -21.81 1.61 -4.11
CA LEU A 96 -23.21 1.16 -4.17
C LEU A 96 -24.21 2.27 -3.79
N GLY A 97 -23.73 3.39 -3.26
CA GLY A 97 -24.54 4.56 -2.92
C GLY A 97 -24.94 5.39 -4.14
N GLU A 98 -25.83 6.37 -3.93
CA GLU A 98 -26.35 7.23 -5.00
C GLU A 98 -25.51 8.52 -5.21
N HIS A 99 -24.53 8.78 -4.35
CA HIS A 99 -23.80 10.06 -4.33
C HIS A 99 -22.46 10.03 -5.10
N ASN A 100 -22.14 8.93 -5.78
CA ASN A 100 -20.91 8.73 -6.53
C ASN A 100 -21.10 9.03 -8.02
N THR A 101 -20.03 9.48 -8.66
CA THR A 101 -20.01 9.71 -10.12
C THR A 101 -19.75 8.39 -10.89
N PHE A 102 -19.03 7.46 -10.26
CA PHE A 102 -18.71 6.17 -10.86
C PHE A 102 -19.74 5.12 -10.44
N HIS A 103 -20.36 4.47 -11.43
CA HIS A 103 -21.35 3.41 -11.21
C HIS A 103 -20.85 2.08 -11.76
N PHE A 104 -21.24 0.98 -11.09
CA PHE A 104 -21.00 -0.34 -11.63
C PHE A 104 -21.80 -0.55 -12.91
N VAL A 105 -21.10 -0.80 -14.01
CA VAL A 105 -21.70 -1.12 -15.32
C VAL A 105 -21.39 -2.56 -15.70
N LYS A 106 -22.17 -3.11 -16.65
CA LYS A 106 -21.86 -4.44 -17.19
C LYS A 106 -20.46 -4.44 -17.80
N PHE A 107 -19.62 -5.36 -17.34
CA PHE A 107 -18.26 -5.51 -17.80
C PHE A 107 -18.25 -5.84 -19.30
N ARG A 108 -17.54 -5.03 -20.07
CA ARG A 108 -17.19 -5.32 -21.47
C ARG A 108 -15.68 -5.29 -21.59
N MET A 109 -15.12 -6.38 -22.05
CA MET A 109 -13.69 -6.50 -22.25
C MET A 109 -13.26 -5.69 -23.47
N ASP A 110 -12.45 -4.65 -23.25
CA ASP A 110 -11.87 -3.82 -24.31
C ASP A 110 -10.35 -4.00 -24.31
N TRP A 111 -9.85 -4.72 -25.31
CA TRP A 111 -8.42 -5.00 -25.46
C TRP A 111 -7.58 -3.76 -25.66
N SER A 112 -8.14 -2.64 -26.15
CA SER A 112 -7.40 -1.40 -26.34
C SER A 112 -6.99 -0.78 -25.00
N ILE A 113 -7.88 -0.86 -24.02
CA ILE A 113 -7.63 -0.40 -22.65
C ILE A 113 -6.55 -1.28 -21.98
N TYR A 114 -6.68 -2.59 -22.09
CA TYR A 114 -5.70 -3.53 -21.52
C TYR A 114 -4.29 -3.33 -22.09
N LYS A 115 -4.16 -3.12 -23.40
CA LYS A 115 -2.87 -2.85 -24.04
C LYS A 115 -2.19 -1.58 -23.51
N ARG A 116 -2.95 -0.63 -22.97
CA ARG A 116 -2.40 0.58 -22.32
C ARG A 116 -2.09 0.37 -20.84
N LEU A 117 -2.95 -0.38 -20.14
CA LEU A 117 -2.81 -0.60 -18.70
C LEU A 117 -1.69 -1.59 -18.36
N ILE A 118 -1.53 -2.67 -19.14
CA ILE A 118 -0.53 -3.71 -18.87
C ILE A 118 0.90 -3.15 -18.82
N PRO A 119 1.38 -2.34 -19.78
CA PRO A 119 2.73 -1.79 -19.70
C PRO A 119 2.95 -0.89 -18.48
N LEU A 120 1.94 -0.10 -18.08
CA LEU A 120 2.01 0.77 -16.91
C LEU A 120 2.10 -0.06 -15.63
N GLY A 121 1.19 -1.02 -15.44
CA GLY A 121 1.22 -1.90 -14.28
C GLY A 121 2.47 -2.80 -14.24
N PHE A 122 3.00 -3.19 -15.39
CA PHE A 122 4.24 -3.97 -15.47
C PHE A 122 5.44 -3.16 -14.98
N ALA A 123 5.52 -1.87 -15.31
CA ALA A 123 6.60 -0.99 -14.86
C ALA A 123 6.60 -0.86 -13.32
N ASP A 124 5.42 -0.63 -12.72
CA ASP A 124 5.25 -0.57 -11.26
C ASP A 124 5.58 -1.93 -10.62
N GLY A 125 5.09 -3.03 -11.19
CA GLY A 125 5.38 -4.38 -10.71
C GLY A 125 6.86 -4.73 -10.74
N VAL A 126 7.60 -4.35 -11.78
CA VAL A 126 9.05 -4.54 -11.86
C VAL A 126 9.76 -3.72 -10.78
N THR A 127 9.33 -2.48 -10.54
CA THR A 127 9.90 -1.63 -9.49
C THR A 127 9.74 -2.26 -8.11
N GLU A 128 8.56 -2.78 -7.78
CA GLU A 128 8.31 -3.48 -6.51
C GLU A 128 9.10 -4.78 -6.39
N LEU A 129 9.23 -5.54 -7.47
CA LEU A 129 10.08 -6.73 -7.49
C LEU A 129 11.56 -6.37 -7.24
N CYS A 130 12.07 -5.33 -7.89
CA CYS A 130 13.44 -4.86 -7.69
C CYS A 130 13.67 -4.44 -6.24
N ASN A 131 12.73 -3.71 -5.62
CA ASN A 131 12.77 -3.35 -4.21
C ASN A 131 12.84 -4.58 -3.31
N GLY A 132 11.98 -5.58 -3.54
CA GLY A 132 11.98 -6.83 -2.79
C GLY A 132 13.29 -7.61 -2.92
N VAL A 133 13.81 -7.73 -4.14
CA VAL A 133 15.11 -8.39 -4.41
C VAL A 133 16.25 -7.64 -3.74
N MET A 134 16.25 -6.31 -3.78
CA MET A 134 17.26 -5.48 -3.14
C MET A 134 17.28 -5.72 -1.62
N ILE A 135 16.14 -5.63 -0.95
CA ILE A 135 16.03 -5.89 0.49
C ILE A 135 16.52 -7.29 0.83
N PHE A 136 16.13 -8.30 0.05
CA PHE A 136 16.57 -9.68 0.25
C PHE A 136 18.09 -9.83 0.13
N LEU A 137 18.70 -9.27 -0.91
CA LEU A 137 20.14 -9.34 -1.14
C LEU A 137 20.92 -8.61 -0.03
N PHE A 138 20.49 -7.41 0.35
CA PHE A 138 21.10 -6.65 1.45
C PHE A 138 21.07 -7.44 2.76
N ASN A 139 19.91 -7.94 3.14
CA ASN A 139 19.78 -8.76 4.37
C ASN A 139 20.70 -9.97 4.33
N ARG A 140 20.79 -10.66 3.19
CA ARG A 140 21.65 -11.85 3.05
C ARG A 140 23.13 -11.53 3.10
N VAL A 141 23.57 -10.43 2.49
CA VAL A 141 24.96 -9.99 2.50
C VAL A 141 25.37 -9.53 3.90
N ILE A 142 24.54 -8.70 4.54
CA ILE A 142 24.81 -8.19 5.90
C ILE A 142 24.92 -9.35 6.89
N LEU A 143 23.97 -10.29 6.85
CA LEU A 143 23.98 -11.45 7.73
C LEU A 143 25.25 -12.32 7.55
N ARG A 144 25.73 -12.45 6.29
CA ARG A 144 26.92 -13.25 6.01
C ARG A 144 28.24 -12.57 6.37
N CYS A 145 28.31 -11.24 6.16
CA CYS A 145 29.58 -10.50 6.27
C CYS A 145 29.76 -9.84 7.63
N LEU A 146 28.66 -9.41 8.28
CA LEU A 146 28.69 -8.56 9.46
C LEU A 146 27.98 -9.17 10.66
N GLY A 147 27.19 -10.24 10.47
CA GLY A 147 26.46 -10.94 11.55
C GLY A 147 25.12 -10.31 11.93
N ASP A 148 24.52 -10.86 12.99
CA ASP A 148 23.15 -10.54 13.42
C ASP A 148 23.01 -9.11 13.95
N ASP A 149 23.96 -8.59 14.70
CA ASP A 149 23.92 -7.24 15.27
C ASP A 149 23.89 -6.14 14.20
N ALA A 150 24.64 -6.35 13.12
CA ALA A 150 24.63 -5.43 12.00
C ALA A 150 23.31 -5.49 11.22
N LEU A 151 22.68 -6.66 11.16
CA LEU A 151 21.35 -6.81 10.53
C LEU A 151 20.28 -6.03 11.32
N VAL A 152 20.32 -6.07 12.64
CA VAL A 152 19.40 -5.28 13.49
C VAL A 152 19.58 -3.79 13.23
N SER A 153 20.83 -3.30 13.21
CA SER A 153 21.13 -1.89 12.93
C SER A 153 20.67 -1.47 11.54
N TYR A 154 20.91 -2.30 10.54
CA TYR A 154 20.41 -2.07 9.17
C TYR A 154 18.90 -2.02 9.10
N THR A 155 18.21 -2.90 9.82
CA THR A 155 16.74 -2.96 9.85
C THR A 155 16.15 -1.64 10.39
N ILE A 156 16.74 -1.08 11.44
CA ILE A 156 16.32 0.23 11.99
C ILE A 156 16.48 1.33 10.93
N ILE A 157 17.64 1.38 10.27
CA ILE A 157 17.89 2.36 9.21
C ILE A 157 16.90 2.17 8.04
N ALA A 158 16.62 0.93 7.66
CA ALA A 158 15.66 0.61 6.61
C ALA A 158 14.23 1.07 6.95
N TYR A 159 13.81 0.95 8.21
CA TYR A 159 12.50 1.46 8.64
C TYR A 159 12.42 3.00 8.58
N VAL A 160 13.47 3.70 9.03
CA VAL A 160 13.53 5.17 8.92
C VAL A 160 13.50 5.59 7.45
N ASN A 161 14.30 4.95 6.59
CA ASN A 161 14.28 5.22 5.16
C ASN A 161 12.91 4.97 4.54
N THR A 162 12.23 3.88 4.91
CA THR A 162 10.88 3.55 4.43
C THR A 162 9.86 4.62 4.86
N LEU A 163 9.96 5.14 6.08
CA LEU A 163 9.10 6.22 6.55
C LEU A 163 9.28 7.49 5.70
N ILE A 164 10.53 7.87 5.42
CA ILE A 164 10.87 9.02 4.58
C ILE A 164 10.30 8.85 3.17
N VAL A 165 10.61 7.72 2.53
CA VAL A 165 10.16 7.42 1.15
C VAL A 165 8.64 7.39 1.06
N ASN A 166 7.95 6.74 2.00
CA ASN A 166 6.48 6.68 2.01
C ASN A 166 5.84 8.05 2.22
N THR A 167 6.47 8.95 3.00
CA THR A 167 5.99 10.32 3.14
C THR A 167 6.08 11.08 1.81
N MET A 168 7.19 10.95 1.08
CA MET A 168 7.36 11.56 -0.24
C MET A 168 6.38 10.98 -1.28
N LEU A 169 6.19 9.66 -1.27
CA LEU A 169 5.20 8.98 -2.11
C LEU A 169 3.78 9.44 -1.80
N GLY A 170 3.45 9.65 -0.51
CA GLY A 170 2.15 10.18 -0.10
C GLY A 170 1.84 11.55 -0.70
N ILE A 171 2.81 12.47 -0.75
CA ILE A 171 2.66 13.78 -1.40
C ILE A 171 2.42 13.60 -2.90
N SER A 172 3.19 12.73 -3.56
CA SER A 172 3.06 12.45 -4.99
C SER A 172 1.71 11.84 -5.32
N GLN A 173 1.31 10.77 -4.64
CA GLN A 173 0.02 10.10 -4.84
C GLN A 173 -1.17 10.99 -4.51
N GLY A 174 -1.07 11.84 -3.48
CA GLY A 174 -2.12 12.81 -3.12
C GLY A 174 -2.32 13.89 -4.18
N SER A 175 -1.26 14.29 -4.89
CA SER A 175 -1.33 15.28 -5.97
C SER A 175 -1.77 14.69 -7.32
N GLN A 176 -1.59 13.39 -7.52
CA GLN A 176 -1.85 12.71 -8.80
C GLN A 176 -3.27 12.91 -9.36
N PRO A 177 -4.37 12.78 -8.60
CA PRO A 177 -5.71 13.01 -9.13
C PRO A 177 -5.93 14.43 -9.62
N LEU A 178 -5.40 15.43 -8.89
CA LEU A 178 -5.51 16.84 -9.23
C LEU A 178 -4.72 17.17 -10.50
N VAL A 179 -3.51 16.64 -10.60
CA VAL A 179 -2.65 16.80 -11.79
C VAL A 179 -3.31 16.18 -13.01
N SER A 180 -3.85 14.97 -12.88
CA SER A 180 -4.57 14.27 -13.97
C SER A 180 -5.82 15.03 -14.41
N TYR A 181 -6.56 15.64 -13.48
CA TYR A 181 -7.75 16.42 -13.78
C TYR A 181 -7.43 17.68 -14.59
N HIS A 182 -6.41 18.47 -14.19
CA HIS A 182 -5.99 19.66 -14.94
C HIS A 182 -5.35 19.32 -16.28
N TYR A 183 -4.64 18.19 -16.36
CA TYR A 183 -4.12 17.68 -17.61
C TYR A 183 -5.24 17.31 -18.59
N GLY A 184 -6.27 16.60 -18.12
CA GLY A 184 -7.43 16.23 -18.95
C GLY A 184 -8.27 17.43 -19.39
N LYS A 185 -8.22 18.56 -18.66
CA LYS A 185 -8.85 19.83 -19.03
C LYS A 185 -8.00 20.72 -19.95
N GLU A 186 -6.80 20.30 -20.29
CA GLU A 186 -5.81 21.09 -21.04
C GLU A 186 -5.44 22.42 -20.33
N ASP A 187 -5.68 22.51 -19.01
CA ASP A 187 -5.34 23.67 -18.19
C ASP A 187 -3.85 23.65 -17.80
N ALA A 188 -3.03 24.17 -18.71
CA ALA A 188 -1.58 24.23 -18.51
C ALA A 188 -1.16 25.10 -17.32
N ALA A 189 -1.94 26.13 -16.96
CA ALA A 189 -1.65 27.01 -15.84
C ALA A 189 -1.89 26.31 -14.50
N GLY A 190 -3.04 25.64 -14.33
CA GLY A 190 -3.38 24.83 -13.18
C GLY A 190 -2.40 23.68 -12.97
N TYR A 191 -2.06 22.97 -14.05
CA TYR A 191 -1.07 21.90 -14.04
C TYR A 191 0.30 22.35 -13.52
N ARG A 192 0.86 23.46 -14.08
CA ARG A 192 2.16 24.01 -13.64
C ARG A 192 2.13 24.46 -12.19
N LYS A 193 1.02 25.06 -11.74
CA LYS A 193 0.85 25.51 -10.35
C LYS A 193 0.86 24.33 -9.38
N LEU A 194 0.17 23.23 -9.72
CA LEU A 194 0.13 22.01 -8.91
C LEU A 194 1.50 21.35 -8.85
N LEU A 195 2.20 21.22 -9.97
CA LEU A 195 3.57 20.70 -9.97
C LEU A 195 4.49 21.53 -9.08
N ARG A 196 4.41 22.87 -9.17
CA ARG A 196 5.21 23.73 -8.30
C ARG A 196 4.91 23.50 -6.83
N TYR A 197 3.65 23.35 -6.43
CA TYR A 197 3.29 23.05 -5.05
C TYR A 197 3.80 21.68 -4.61
N GLY A 198 3.68 20.66 -5.46
CA GLY A 198 4.23 19.32 -5.18
C GLY A 198 5.74 19.36 -4.94
N PHE A 199 6.50 19.97 -5.84
CA PHE A 199 7.95 20.14 -5.68
C PHE A 199 8.32 20.95 -4.43
N THR A 200 7.57 22.01 -4.13
CA THR A 200 7.81 22.81 -2.91
C THR A 200 7.55 21.99 -1.66
N ALA A 201 6.46 21.22 -1.63
CA ALA A 201 6.13 20.36 -0.49
C ALA A 201 7.21 19.28 -0.26
N VAL A 202 7.65 18.61 -1.33
CA VAL A 202 8.75 17.63 -1.26
C VAL A 202 10.04 18.31 -0.80
N GLY A 203 10.38 19.50 -1.33
CA GLY A 203 11.57 20.24 -0.95
C GLY A 203 11.57 20.65 0.53
N ILE A 204 10.43 21.11 1.06
CA ILE A 204 10.28 21.44 2.48
C ILE A 204 10.46 20.16 3.33
N MET A 205 9.81 19.07 2.96
CA MET A 205 9.96 17.79 3.69
C MET A 205 11.40 17.30 3.69
N THR A 206 12.08 17.39 2.56
CA THR A 206 13.51 17.00 2.46
C THR A 206 14.41 17.87 3.33
N ALA A 207 14.05 19.14 3.55
CA ALA A 207 14.83 20.04 4.41
C ALA A 207 14.56 19.84 5.92
N VAL A 208 13.41 19.25 6.28
CA VAL A 208 13.02 18.97 7.68
C VAL A 208 13.52 17.61 8.16
N ILE A 209 13.70 16.65 7.26
CA ILE A 209 14.20 15.30 7.54
C ILE A 209 15.73 15.29 7.53
#